data_6775dfaaf6f159740c370a2e93ec7e3f
#
_entry.id   6775dfaaf6f159740c370a2e93ec7e3f
#
_cell.length_a   1.000
_cell.length_b   1.000
_cell.length_c   1.000
_cell.angle_alpha   90.00
_cell.angle_beta   90.00
_cell.angle_gamma   90.00
#
_symmetry.space_group_name_H-M   'P 1'
#
loop_
_entity.id
_entity.type
_entity.pdbx_description
1 polymer ?
#
loop_
_entity_poly.entity_id
_entity_poly.type
_entity_poly.pdbx_seq_one_letter_code
_entity_poly.pdbx_strand_id
1 'polypeptide(L)'
;MIRVAIIGYGNLGRGVEFALRQNPDMNLVGVFTRRAPETVETQGATAYHMDDLLVKKGEIDVCILCGGSATDLPVQTPEITQYFNTVDSFDTHAKIPEHFAKVDKIAKENKQVSVISTGWDPGLFSLNRLYAQSILPQGETYTFWGKGVSQGHSDALRRIDGIADATQYTIPNTEIIERLKAGEKLELTTRDKHLRECFIVLEAGADEVAIREEIVTMPNYFADYDTTIHVISQEELNKNHKAAPHGGTVLHTGVTNESTKQVIEYNLHLDSNPEFTASVLVAYARACVRLANENQFGAYTVFDIAPKYLSPIDVETLRKELL
;
A
#
# COMPACT_ATOMS: atom_id res chain seq x y z
N MET A 1 -25.22 9.30 1.03
CA MET A 1 -24.49 8.03 1.00
C MET A 1 -23.61 8.03 -0.24
N ILE A 2 -22.31 7.81 -0.09
CA ILE A 2 -21.33 7.82 -1.19
C ILE A 2 -21.42 6.49 -1.95
N ARG A 3 -21.54 6.56 -3.28
CA ARG A 3 -21.71 5.39 -4.15
C ARG A 3 -20.35 5.01 -4.74
N VAL A 4 -19.84 3.83 -4.35
CA VAL A 4 -18.47 3.37 -4.64
C VAL A 4 -18.50 2.22 -5.64
N ALA A 5 -17.62 2.26 -6.64
CA ALA A 5 -17.32 1.13 -7.50
C ALA A 5 -15.90 0.59 -7.20
N ILE A 6 -15.74 -0.72 -7.20
CA ILE A 6 -14.45 -1.39 -7.09
C ILE A 6 -13.98 -1.79 -8.48
N ILE A 7 -12.79 -1.36 -8.89
CA ILE A 7 -12.21 -1.69 -10.20
C ILE A 7 -11.09 -2.71 -10.01
N GLY A 8 -11.36 -3.95 -10.40
CA GLY A 8 -10.49 -5.09 -10.15
C GLY A 8 -10.78 -5.80 -8.82
N TYR A 9 -10.76 -7.11 -8.82
CA TYR A 9 -11.14 -7.93 -7.66
C TYR A 9 -10.11 -9.03 -7.39
N GLY A 10 -8.93 -8.58 -6.95
CA GLY A 10 -7.89 -9.39 -6.32
C GLY A 10 -7.98 -9.27 -4.78
N ASN A 11 -6.87 -9.48 -4.08
CA ASN A 11 -6.81 -9.36 -2.62
C ASN A 11 -7.19 -7.95 -2.15
N LEU A 12 -6.73 -6.90 -2.86
CA LEU A 12 -7.05 -5.52 -2.53
C LEU A 12 -8.54 -5.21 -2.75
N GLY A 13 -9.12 -5.60 -3.89
CA GLY A 13 -10.53 -5.36 -4.18
C GLY A 13 -11.47 -6.10 -3.22
N ARG A 14 -11.09 -7.31 -2.80
CA ARG A 14 -11.78 -8.06 -1.74
C ARG A 14 -11.70 -7.32 -0.40
N GLY A 15 -10.52 -6.79 -0.06
CA GLY A 15 -10.34 -5.97 1.12
C GLY A 15 -11.21 -4.70 1.10
N VAL A 16 -11.34 -4.04 -0.06
CA VAL A 16 -12.21 -2.86 -0.22
C VAL A 16 -13.68 -3.22 0.02
N GLU A 17 -14.16 -4.37 -0.47
CA GLU A 17 -15.51 -4.83 -0.17
C GLU A 17 -15.74 -5.03 1.33
N PHE A 18 -14.77 -5.60 2.07
CA PHE A 18 -14.85 -5.73 3.53
C PHE A 18 -14.84 -4.36 4.22
N ALA A 19 -13.94 -3.46 3.80
CA ALA A 19 -13.82 -2.13 4.40
C ALA A 19 -15.10 -1.31 4.21
N LEU A 20 -15.75 -1.37 3.04
CA LEU A 20 -17.00 -0.66 2.78
C LEU A 20 -18.14 -1.08 3.71
N ARG A 21 -18.20 -2.34 4.12
CA ARG A 21 -19.22 -2.82 5.09
C ARG A 21 -19.09 -2.18 6.46
N GLN A 22 -17.90 -1.69 6.81
CA GLN A 22 -17.63 -0.99 8.07
C GLN A 22 -17.86 0.53 7.97
N ASN A 23 -18.24 1.03 6.79
CA ASN A 23 -18.43 2.45 6.52
C ASN A 23 -19.88 2.73 6.10
N PRO A 24 -20.80 3.00 7.07
CA PRO A 24 -22.25 3.09 6.81
C PRO A 24 -22.65 4.30 5.97
N ASP A 25 -21.76 5.26 5.76
CA ASP A 25 -21.95 6.41 4.89
C ASP A 25 -21.63 6.12 3.40
N MET A 26 -21.20 4.88 3.11
CA MET A 26 -20.83 4.41 1.77
C MET A 26 -21.69 3.24 1.33
N ASN A 27 -21.93 3.15 0.02
CA ASN A 27 -22.64 2.04 -0.60
C ASN A 27 -21.85 1.50 -1.79
N LEU A 28 -21.65 0.19 -1.82
CA LEU A 28 -21.00 -0.50 -2.93
C LEU A 28 -22.01 -0.68 -4.08
N VAL A 29 -21.74 -0.05 -5.22
CA VAL A 29 -22.54 -0.21 -6.45
C VAL A 29 -22.23 -1.56 -7.10
N GLY A 30 -20.97 -1.93 -7.15
CA GLY A 30 -20.53 -3.22 -7.68
C GLY A 30 -19.03 -3.30 -7.91
N VAL A 31 -18.63 -4.48 -8.33
CA VAL A 31 -17.25 -4.82 -8.69
C VAL A 31 -17.14 -4.89 -10.21
N PHE A 32 -16.21 -4.14 -10.79
CA PHE A 32 -15.96 -4.13 -12.23
C PHE A 32 -14.66 -4.88 -12.54
N THR A 33 -14.72 -5.83 -13.44
CA THR A 33 -13.61 -6.75 -13.74
C THR A 33 -13.46 -7.02 -15.24
N ARG A 34 -12.22 -7.32 -15.66
CA ARG A 34 -11.92 -7.78 -17.05
C ARG A 34 -12.18 -9.29 -17.21
N ARG A 35 -12.34 -10.02 -16.11
CA ARG A 35 -12.73 -11.43 -16.13
C ARG A 35 -14.22 -11.55 -16.39
N ALA A 36 -14.67 -12.70 -16.84
CA ALA A 36 -16.09 -13.01 -16.92
C ALA A 36 -16.73 -12.84 -15.53
N PRO A 37 -17.75 -11.95 -15.36
CA PRO A 37 -18.29 -11.60 -14.05
C PRO A 37 -18.76 -12.81 -13.23
N GLU A 38 -19.31 -13.82 -13.89
CA GLU A 38 -19.78 -15.08 -13.29
C GLU A 38 -18.67 -15.91 -12.68
N THR A 39 -17.41 -15.67 -13.04
CA THR A 39 -16.23 -16.36 -12.50
C THR A 39 -15.65 -15.68 -11.28
N VAL A 40 -16.19 -14.51 -10.88
CA VAL A 40 -15.67 -13.72 -9.77
C VAL A 40 -16.49 -13.95 -8.52
N GLU A 41 -15.93 -14.67 -7.58
CA GLU A 41 -16.53 -14.91 -6.27
C GLU A 41 -16.37 -13.67 -5.37
N THR A 42 -17.41 -12.85 -5.32
CA THR A 42 -17.50 -11.70 -4.42
C THR A 42 -18.00 -12.12 -3.04
N GLN A 43 -17.94 -11.20 -2.08
CA GLN A 43 -18.51 -11.38 -0.74
C GLN A 43 -19.97 -10.92 -0.64
N GLY A 44 -20.68 -10.90 -1.77
CA GLY A 44 -22.09 -10.50 -1.89
C GLY A 44 -22.33 -9.31 -2.79
N ALA A 45 -21.28 -8.65 -3.29
CA ALA A 45 -21.41 -7.61 -4.29
C ALA A 45 -21.77 -8.18 -5.68
N THR A 46 -22.45 -7.41 -6.50
CA THR A 46 -22.64 -7.77 -7.91
C THR A 46 -21.36 -7.50 -8.69
N ALA A 47 -20.91 -8.49 -9.46
CA ALA A 47 -19.83 -8.32 -10.42
C ALA A 47 -20.37 -7.90 -11.79
N TYR A 48 -19.66 -6.98 -12.45
CA TYR A 48 -19.94 -6.47 -13.79
C TYR A 48 -18.70 -6.58 -14.66
N HIS A 49 -18.85 -6.64 -15.97
CA HIS A 49 -17.73 -6.47 -16.88
C HIS A 49 -17.26 -5.01 -16.92
N MET A 50 -15.98 -4.78 -17.21
CA MET A 50 -15.43 -3.42 -17.29
C MET A 50 -16.16 -2.53 -18.31
N ASP A 51 -16.69 -3.11 -19.39
CA ASP A 51 -17.43 -2.37 -20.42
C ASP A 51 -18.74 -1.76 -19.89
N ASP A 52 -19.29 -2.29 -18.81
CA ASP A 52 -20.50 -1.77 -18.17
C ASP A 52 -20.24 -0.54 -17.30
N LEU A 53 -18.97 -0.20 -17.01
CA LEU A 53 -18.62 0.88 -16.10
C LEU A 53 -19.18 2.24 -16.55
N LEU A 54 -19.01 2.56 -17.83
CA LEU A 54 -19.51 3.84 -18.37
C LEU A 54 -21.03 3.90 -18.40
N VAL A 55 -21.72 2.77 -18.62
CA VAL A 55 -23.19 2.69 -18.59
C VAL A 55 -23.72 3.07 -17.21
N LYS A 56 -22.99 2.74 -16.14
CA LYS A 56 -23.34 3.04 -14.76
C LYS A 56 -22.81 4.37 -14.22
N LYS A 57 -22.32 5.25 -15.10
CA LYS A 57 -21.69 6.52 -14.69
C LYS A 57 -22.58 7.35 -13.74
N GLY A 58 -23.87 7.42 -13.94
CA GLY A 58 -24.81 8.15 -13.09
C GLY A 58 -25.05 7.54 -11.70
N GLU A 59 -24.61 6.31 -11.49
CA GLU A 59 -24.80 5.56 -10.24
C GLU A 59 -23.54 5.56 -9.34
N ILE A 60 -22.41 6.10 -9.80
CA ILE A 60 -21.09 5.99 -9.14
C ILE A 60 -20.55 7.39 -8.82
N ASP A 61 -20.15 7.62 -7.58
CA ASP A 61 -19.50 8.86 -7.13
C ASP A 61 -17.99 8.77 -7.18
N VAL A 62 -17.42 7.57 -6.92
CA VAL A 62 -15.98 7.34 -6.93
C VAL A 62 -15.65 5.88 -7.28
N CYS A 63 -14.57 5.68 -8.03
CA CYS A 63 -13.98 4.38 -8.33
C CYS A 63 -12.73 4.15 -7.48
N ILE A 64 -12.66 3.03 -6.75
CA ILE A 64 -11.44 2.57 -6.07
C ILE A 64 -10.74 1.58 -7.00
N LEU A 65 -9.53 1.93 -7.44
CA LEU A 65 -8.76 1.17 -8.42
C LEU A 65 -7.85 0.16 -7.70
N CYS A 66 -8.16 -1.12 -7.89
CA CYS A 66 -7.49 -2.24 -7.22
C CYS A 66 -6.65 -3.08 -8.18
N GLY A 67 -6.24 -2.50 -9.30
CA GLY A 67 -5.32 -3.11 -10.27
C GLY A 67 -3.87 -3.15 -9.77
N GLY A 68 -3.01 -3.88 -10.48
CA GLY A 68 -1.59 -3.96 -10.17
C GLY A 68 -0.89 -2.60 -10.36
N SER A 69 -0.12 -2.18 -9.36
CA SER A 69 0.53 -0.87 -9.35
C SER A 69 1.49 -0.68 -10.52
N ALA A 70 2.29 -1.69 -10.84
CA ALA A 70 3.30 -1.60 -11.90
C ALA A 70 2.71 -1.70 -13.33
N THR A 71 1.58 -2.38 -13.49
CA THR A 71 1.06 -2.77 -14.82
C THR A 71 -0.28 -2.15 -15.16
N ASP A 72 -1.22 -2.11 -14.20
CA ASP A 72 -2.58 -1.66 -14.47
C ASP A 72 -2.78 -0.16 -14.17
N LEU A 73 -2.39 0.31 -12.98
CA LEU A 73 -2.68 1.67 -12.53
C LEU A 73 -2.10 2.77 -13.42
N PRO A 74 -0.90 2.65 -14.04
CA PRO A 74 -0.37 3.67 -14.96
C PRO A 74 -1.25 3.94 -16.18
N VAL A 75 -2.13 3.00 -16.52
CA VAL A 75 -3.08 3.09 -17.62
C VAL A 75 -4.50 3.35 -17.10
N GLN A 76 -4.97 2.55 -16.14
CA GLN A 76 -6.35 2.61 -15.65
C GLN A 76 -6.67 3.93 -14.93
N THR A 77 -5.77 4.45 -14.10
CA THR A 77 -6.04 5.69 -13.37
C THR A 77 -6.30 6.86 -14.33
N PRO A 78 -5.42 7.16 -15.32
CA PRO A 78 -5.69 8.21 -16.29
C PRO A 78 -6.93 7.98 -17.13
N GLU A 79 -7.21 6.75 -17.55
CA GLU A 79 -8.36 6.42 -18.40
C GLU A 79 -9.69 6.61 -17.65
N ILE A 80 -9.79 6.06 -16.43
CA ILE A 80 -11.03 6.10 -15.65
C ILE A 80 -11.29 7.50 -15.11
N THR A 81 -10.23 8.27 -14.76
CA THR A 81 -10.35 9.65 -14.28
C THR A 81 -10.96 10.60 -15.33
N GLN A 82 -10.99 10.25 -16.61
CA GLN A 82 -11.74 11.02 -17.61
C GLN A 82 -13.26 11.06 -17.31
N TYR A 83 -13.77 10.09 -16.59
CA TYR A 83 -15.22 9.90 -16.41
C TYR A 83 -15.68 9.88 -14.95
N PHE A 84 -14.78 9.55 -14.03
CA PHE A 84 -15.09 9.32 -12.62
C PHE A 84 -14.05 9.96 -11.70
N ASN A 85 -14.45 10.26 -10.49
CA ASN A 85 -13.49 10.46 -9.40
C ASN A 85 -12.83 9.11 -9.09
N THR A 86 -11.52 9.13 -8.77
CA THR A 86 -10.74 7.90 -8.58
C THR A 86 -9.87 7.93 -7.34
N VAL A 87 -9.61 6.75 -6.78
CA VAL A 87 -8.58 6.56 -5.75
C VAL A 87 -7.74 5.36 -6.13
N ASP A 88 -6.41 5.48 -6.09
CA ASP A 88 -5.49 4.39 -6.38
C ASP A 88 -4.41 4.21 -5.30
N SER A 89 -3.74 3.06 -5.35
CA SER A 89 -2.60 2.71 -4.51
C SER A 89 -1.29 2.58 -5.30
N PHE A 90 -1.07 3.45 -6.28
CA PHE A 90 0.15 3.43 -7.08
C PHE A 90 1.41 3.62 -6.22
N ASP A 91 2.31 2.63 -6.22
CA ASP A 91 3.45 2.56 -5.28
C ASP A 91 4.83 2.51 -5.96
N THR A 92 4.91 2.71 -7.27
CA THR A 92 6.21 2.84 -7.95
C THR A 92 6.81 4.21 -7.63
N HIS A 93 7.44 4.34 -6.46
CA HIS A 93 7.87 5.62 -5.85
C HIS A 93 8.57 6.57 -6.81
N ALA A 94 9.53 6.08 -7.60
CA ALA A 94 10.27 6.91 -8.56
C ALA A 94 9.39 7.51 -9.68
N LYS A 95 8.22 6.94 -9.94
CA LYS A 95 7.29 7.37 -10.99
C LYS A 95 6.08 8.13 -10.47
N ILE A 96 5.94 8.31 -9.15
CA ILE A 96 4.81 9.05 -8.57
C ILE A 96 4.70 10.47 -9.13
N PRO A 97 5.77 11.27 -9.26
CA PRO A 97 5.66 12.62 -9.82
C PRO A 97 5.13 12.66 -11.27
N GLU A 98 5.56 11.72 -12.11
CA GLU A 98 5.08 11.59 -13.49
C GLU A 98 3.61 11.17 -13.53
N HIS A 99 3.24 10.16 -12.73
CA HIS A 99 1.87 9.68 -12.60
C HIS A 99 0.95 10.81 -12.12
N PHE A 100 1.36 11.56 -11.09
CA PHE A 100 0.64 12.73 -10.58
C PHE A 100 0.37 13.76 -11.68
N ALA A 101 1.41 14.20 -12.39
CA ALA A 101 1.28 15.23 -13.42
C ALA A 101 0.31 14.81 -14.55
N LYS A 102 0.38 13.54 -14.96
CA LYS A 102 -0.52 12.97 -15.98
C LYS A 102 -1.97 12.95 -15.51
N VAL A 103 -2.21 12.44 -14.30
CA VAL A 103 -3.56 12.31 -13.73
C VAL A 103 -4.16 13.67 -13.40
N ASP A 104 -3.36 14.61 -12.85
CA ASP A 104 -3.81 15.97 -12.51
C ASP A 104 -4.35 16.72 -13.73
N LYS A 105 -3.62 16.66 -14.85
CA LYS A 105 -4.07 17.27 -16.11
C LYS A 105 -5.43 16.72 -16.51
N ILE A 106 -5.58 15.40 -16.54
CA ILE A 106 -6.83 14.74 -16.97
C ILE A 106 -7.98 15.05 -16.00
N ALA A 107 -7.72 15.00 -14.70
CA ALA A 107 -8.70 15.28 -13.68
C ALA A 107 -9.25 16.73 -13.80
N LYS A 108 -8.37 17.72 -13.96
CA LYS A 108 -8.76 19.13 -14.16
C LYS A 108 -9.56 19.33 -15.44
N GLU A 109 -9.12 18.78 -16.57
CA GLU A 109 -9.80 18.89 -17.86
C GLU A 109 -11.22 18.30 -17.83
N ASN A 110 -11.44 17.24 -17.04
CA ASN A 110 -12.71 16.53 -16.95
C ASN A 110 -13.53 16.86 -15.69
N LYS A 111 -13.09 17.82 -14.86
CA LYS A 111 -13.74 18.20 -13.61
C LYS A 111 -13.94 17.00 -12.67
N GLN A 112 -12.91 16.20 -12.51
CA GLN A 112 -12.85 15.06 -11.60
C GLN A 112 -11.81 15.30 -10.50
N VAL A 113 -11.89 14.50 -9.47
CA VAL A 113 -10.87 14.41 -8.41
C VAL A 113 -10.24 13.02 -8.47
N SER A 114 -8.92 12.97 -8.39
CA SER A 114 -8.18 11.71 -8.30
C SER A 114 -7.23 11.75 -7.11
N VAL A 115 -7.37 10.82 -6.17
CA VAL A 115 -6.42 10.67 -5.06
C VAL A 115 -5.49 9.52 -5.40
N ILE A 116 -4.23 9.81 -5.61
CA ILE A 116 -3.25 8.82 -6.07
C ILE A 116 -2.28 8.40 -4.97
N SER A 117 -1.65 7.26 -5.16
CA SER A 117 -0.57 6.75 -4.30
C SER A 117 -0.98 6.66 -2.83
N THR A 118 -2.18 6.12 -2.61
CA THR A 118 -2.82 6.06 -1.30
C THR A 118 -2.72 4.65 -0.71
N GLY A 119 -2.16 4.56 0.48
CA GLY A 119 -1.99 3.32 1.22
C GLY A 119 -1.31 3.60 2.55
N TRP A 120 -0.60 2.60 3.06
CA TRP A 120 0.18 2.84 4.26
C TRP A 120 1.62 3.26 3.94
N ASP A 121 2.23 2.78 2.83
CA ASP A 121 3.50 3.26 2.29
C ASP A 121 3.63 2.99 0.77
N PRO A 122 3.42 3.99 -0.07
CA PRO A 122 3.16 5.41 0.23
C PRO A 122 1.80 5.64 0.88
N GLY A 123 1.70 6.71 1.67
CA GLY A 123 0.46 7.13 2.35
C GLY A 123 0.69 7.51 3.80
N LEU A 124 0.26 6.67 4.76
CA LEU A 124 0.37 6.99 6.18
C LEU A 124 1.81 7.18 6.65
N PHE A 125 2.74 6.35 6.19
CA PHE A 125 4.16 6.53 6.49
C PHE A 125 4.71 7.81 5.87
N SER A 126 4.25 8.17 4.68
CA SER A 126 4.64 9.42 4.02
C SER A 126 4.21 10.64 4.84
N LEU A 127 2.98 10.64 5.39
CA LEU A 127 2.51 11.69 6.30
C LEU A 127 3.34 11.75 7.58
N ASN A 128 3.63 10.61 8.18
CA ASN A 128 4.42 10.56 9.41
C ASN A 128 5.86 11.04 9.18
N ARG A 129 6.48 10.71 8.05
CA ARG A 129 7.78 11.28 7.66
C ARG A 129 7.71 12.79 7.50
N LEU A 130 6.69 13.31 6.82
CA LEU A 130 6.49 14.75 6.62
C LEU A 130 6.29 15.49 7.94
N TYR A 131 5.40 15.01 8.81
CA TYR A 131 5.16 15.62 10.12
C TYR A 131 6.43 15.63 10.97
N ALA A 132 7.13 14.52 11.05
CA ALA A 132 8.34 14.40 11.85
C ALA A 132 9.45 15.37 11.37
N GLN A 133 9.71 15.44 10.08
CA GLN A 133 10.67 16.37 9.48
C GLN A 133 10.26 17.83 9.65
N SER A 134 8.96 18.13 9.60
CA SER A 134 8.46 19.49 9.80
C SER A 134 8.57 19.97 11.24
N ILE A 135 8.42 19.06 12.21
CA ILE A 135 8.46 19.36 13.65
C ILE A 135 9.91 19.41 14.16
N LEU A 136 10.76 18.48 13.68
CA LEU A 136 12.17 18.38 14.07
C LEU A 136 13.07 18.47 12.83
N PRO A 137 13.24 19.68 12.23
CA PRO A 137 13.96 19.83 10.96
C PRO A 137 15.45 19.51 11.05
N GLN A 138 16.04 19.52 12.26
CA GLN A 138 17.41 19.10 12.52
C GLN A 138 17.47 17.66 12.99
N GLY A 139 16.94 16.73 12.16
CA GLY A 139 16.84 15.32 12.47
C GLY A 139 16.92 14.46 11.23
N GLU A 140 16.92 13.16 11.44
CA GLU A 140 16.93 12.17 10.38
C GLU A 140 15.76 11.21 10.51
N THR A 141 15.17 10.86 9.37
CA THR A 141 14.05 9.94 9.29
C THR A 141 14.50 8.61 8.72
N TYR A 142 14.14 7.54 9.42
CA TYR A 142 14.40 6.17 9.02
C TYR A 142 13.08 5.44 8.83
N THR A 143 13.01 4.57 7.83
CA THR A 143 11.89 3.66 7.65
C THR A 143 12.40 2.23 7.69
N PHE A 144 11.76 1.43 8.55
CA PHE A 144 12.01 0.00 8.68
C PHE A 144 10.72 -0.74 8.33
N TRP A 145 10.75 -1.59 7.30
CA TRP A 145 9.61 -2.40 6.90
C TRP A 145 9.71 -3.79 7.51
N GLY A 146 8.55 -4.33 7.89
CA GLY A 146 8.44 -5.69 8.42
C GLY A 146 8.15 -5.69 9.94
N LYS A 147 8.11 -6.84 10.58
CA LYS A 147 8.19 -8.17 9.94
C LYS A 147 7.03 -8.36 8.98
N GLY A 148 7.30 -8.70 7.70
CA GLY A 148 6.20 -8.83 6.76
C GLY A 148 6.58 -9.49 5.43
N VAL A 149 5.56 -10.06 4.77
CA VAL A 149 5.71 -10.73 3.48
C VAL A 149 5.87 -9.70 2.36
N SER A 150 6.96 -9.77 1.63
CA SER A 150 7.14 -9.02 0.39
C SER A 150 6.66 -9.84 -0.80
N GLN A 151 5.57 -9.40 -1.43
CA GLN A 151 5.01 -10.09 -2.60
C GLN A 151 6.00 -10.09 -3.77
N GLY A 152 6.60 -8.93 -4.08
CA GLY A 152 7.55 -8.83 -5.19
C GLY A 152 8.78 -9.72 -5.04
N HIS A 153 9.34 -9.83 -3.82
CA HIS A 153 10.45 -10.73 -3.53
C HIS A 153 10.02 -12.20 -3.56
N SER A 154 8.83 -12.52 -3.05
CA SER A 154 8.28 -13.87 -3.12
C SER A 154 8.03 -14.29 -4.58
N ASP A 155 7.56 -13.37 -5.43
CA ASP A 155 7.39 -13.62 -6.86
C ASP A 155 8.72 -13.80 -7.59
N ALA A 156 9.76 -13.09 -7.17
CA ALA A 156 11.11 -13.27 -7.71
C ALA A 156 11.64 -14.68 -7.40
N LEU A 157 11.46 -15.16 -6.17
CA LEU A 157 11.83 -16.53 -5.78
C LEU A 157 11.07 -17.58 -6.61
N ARG A 158 9.76 -17.43 -6.77
CA ARG A 158 8.94 -18.37 -7.56
C ARG A 158 9.28 -18.46 -9.04
N ARG A 159 10.06 -17.51 -9.55
CA ARG A 159 10.53 -17.54 -10.95
C ARG A 159 11.87 -18.23 -11.15
N ILE A 160 12.54 -18.65 -10.08
CA ILE A 160 13.78 -19.43 -10.15
C ILE A 160 13.43 -20.87 -10.53
N ASP A 161 14.11 -21.41 -11.51
CA ASP A 161 13.94 -22.81 -11.94
C ASP A 161 14.25 -23.76 -10.78
N GLY A 162 13.34 -24.71 -10.52
CA GLY A 162 13.47 -25.68 -9.42
C GLY A 162 12.81 -25.22 -8.11
N ILE A 163 12.19 -24.02 -8.05
CA ILE A 163 11.35 -23.61 -6.94
C ILE A 163 9.87 -23.78 -7.28
N ALA A 164 9.19 -24.68 -6.57
CA ALA A 164 7.76 -24.94 -6.73
C ALA A 164 6.89 -23.85 -6.10
N ASP A 165 7.27 -23.34 -4.92
CA ASP A 165 6.58 -22.23 -4.24
C ASP A 165 7.53 -21.56 -3.25
N ALA A 166 7.24 -20.28 -2.89
CA ALA A 166 8.07 -19.54 -1.97
C ALA A 166 7.32 -18.38 -1.29
N THR A 167 7.77 -18.06 -0.08
CA THR A 167 7.38 -16.84 0.65
C THR A 167 8.63 -16.19 1.24
N GLN A 168 8.75 -14.87 1.08
CA GLN A 168 9.85 -14.09 1.64
C GLN A 168 9.35 -13.07 2.65
N TYR A 169 10.05 -12.99 3.78
CA TYR A 169 9.81 -12.00 4.83
C TYR A 169 10.94 -10.96 4.87
N THR A 170 10.55 -9.70 4.87
CA THR A 170 11.43 -8.59 5.25
C THR A 170 11.40 -8.44 6.76
N ILE A 171 12.57 -8.44 7.39
CA ILE A 171 12.72 -8.37 8.84
C ILE A 171 13.52 -7.12 9.18
N PRO A 172 12.98 -6.18 9.97
CA PRO A 172 13.70 -5.00 10.40
C PRO A 172 14.79 -5.38 11.41
N ASN A 173 15.93 -4.71 11.35
CA ASN A 173 17.00 -4.87 12.32
C ASN A 173 16.64 -4.11 13.61
N THR A 174 16.15 -4.82 14.59
CA THR A 174 15.69 -4.25 15.87
C THR A 174 16.84 -3.65 16.69
N GLU A 175 18.05 -4.18 16.58
CA GLU A 175 19.23 -3.61 17.27
C GLU A 175 19.53 -2.20 16.75
N ILE A 176 19.52 -2.00 15.44
CA ILE A 176 19.71 -0.69 14.82
C ILE A 176 18.61 0.28 15.26
N ILE A 177 17.35 -0.16 15.30
CA ILE A 177 16.23 0.66 15.77
C ILE A 177 16.47 1.16 17.20
N GLU A 178 16.88 0.28 18.13
CA GLU A 178 17.10 0.66 19.51
C GLU A 178 18.32 1.61 19.68
N ARG A 179 19.39 1.41 18.92
CA ARG A 179 20.52 2.32 18.89
C ARG A 179 20.14 3.73 18.40
N LEU A 180 19.33 3.81 17.35
CA LEU A 180 18.80 5.10 16.86
C LEU A 180 17.91 5.78 17.92
N LYS A 181 17.05 5.02 18.62
CA LYS A 181 16.24 5.54 19.73
C LYS A 181 17.08 6.06 20.89
N ALA A 182 18.21 5.42 21.15
CA ALA A 182 19.19 5.89 22.13
C ALA A 182 19.91 7.19 21.69
N GLY A 183 19.67 7.61 20.45
CA GLY A 183 20.21 8.87 19.90
C GLY A 183 21.58 8.70 19.27
N GLU A 184 21.96 7.48 18.89
CA GLU A 184 23.14 7.27 18.06
C GLU A 184 22.90 7.82 16.65
N LYS A 185 23.92 8.43 16.07
CA LYS A 185 23.91 8.83 14.66
C LYS A 185 24.58 7.73 13.85
N LEU A 186 23.83 7.06 13.00
CA LEU A 186 24.30 5.93 12.23
C LEU A 186 24.18 6.23 10.74
N GLU A 187 25.24 6.01 9.99
CA GLU A 187 25.18 5.92 8.53
C GLU A 187 24.78 4.49 8.17
N LEU A 188 23.57 4.31 7.68
CA LEU A 188 22.98 2.99 7.45
C LEU A 188 22.88 2.66 5.97
N THR A 189 23.41 1.51 5.61
CA THR A 189 23.17 0.89 4.30
C THR A 189 21.83 0.15 4.31
N THR A 190 21.40 -0.32 3.15
CA THR A 190 20.21 -1.19 3.02
C THR A 190 20.36 -2.47 3.85
N ARG A 191 21.55 -3.06 3.87
CA ARG A 191 21.91 -4.27 4.62
C ARG A 191 21.76 -4.07 6.13
N ASP A 192 22.13 -2.89 6.63
CA ASP A 192 22.04 -2.61 8.07
C ASP A 192 20.60 -2.54 8.56
N LYS A 193 19.66 -2.12 7.70
CA LYS A 193 18.27 -1.88 8.09
C LYS A 193 17.41 -3.13 8.09
N HIS A 194 17.65 -4.06 7.17
CA HIS A 194 16.75 -5.19 6.95
C HIS A 194 17.49 -6.47 6.64
N LEU A 195 16.95 -7.57 7.18
CA LEU A 195 17.30 -8.94 6.84
C LEU A 195 16.23 -9.52 5.91
N ARG A 196 16.60 -10.55 5.17
CA ARG A 196 15.69 -11.35 4.35
C ARG A 196 15.59 -12.77 4.89
N GLU A 197 14.37 -13.26 5.04
CA GLU A 197 14.10 -14.64 5.42
C GLU A 197 13.21 -15.28 4.37
N CYS A 198 13.72 -16.31 3.70
CA CYS A 198 13.07 -16.98 2.58
C CYS A 198 12.66 -18.39 2.99
N PHE A 199 11.41 -18.73 2.75
CA PHE A 199 10.89 -20.09 2.87
C PHE A 199 10.56 -20.59 1.48
N ILE A 200 11.27 -21.61 1.01
CA ILE A 200 11.14 -22.12 -0.35
C ILE A 200 10.77 -23.61 -0.35
N VAL A 201 9.97 -24.00 -1.33
CA VAL A 201 9.65 -25.39 -1.63
C VAL A 201 10.36 -25.76 -2.92
N LEU A 202 11.22 -26.77 -2.88
CA LEU A 202 11.96 -27.23 -4.05
C LEU A 202 11.14 -28.23 -4.87
N GLU A 203 11.34 -28.20 -6.18
CA GLU A 203 10.88 -29.26 -7.07
C GLU A 203 11.71 -30.54 -6.89
N ALA A 204 11.15 -31.68 -7.26
CA ALA A 204 11.86 -32.95 -7.16
C ALA A 204 13.11 -32.97 -8.05
N GLY A 205 14.27 -33.18 -7.44
CA GLY A 205 15.55 -33.24 -8.14
C GLY A 205 16.22 -31.88 -8.39
N ALA A 206 15.69 -30.80 -7.84
CA ALA A 206 16.29 -29.46 -7.95
C ALA A 206 17.67 -29.41 -7.25
N ASP A 207 18.60 -28.65 -7.81
CA ASP A 207 19.90 -28.39 -7.20
C ASP A 207 19.79 -27.28 -6.14
N GLU A 208 19.63 -27.70 -4.87
CA GLU A 208 19.50 -26.77 -3.75
C GLU A 208 20.71 -25.83 -3.63
N VAL A 209 21.93 -26.29 -3.93
CA VAL A 209 23.13 -25.47 -3.80
C VAL A 209 23.13 -24.34 -4.83
N ALA A 210 22.83 -24.66 -6.08
CA ALA A 210 22.74 -23.68 -7.15
C ALA A 210 21.61 -22.66 -6.88
N ILE A 211 20.44 -23.12 -6.42
CA ILE A 211 19.30 -22.25 -6.10
C ILE A 211 19.65 -21.28 -4.94
N ARG A 212 20.31 -21.75 -3.90
CA ARG A 212 20.76 -20.88 -2.80
C ARG A 212 21.72 -19.80 -3.26
N GLU A 213 22.68 -20.16 -4.12
CA GLU A 213 23.63 -19.21 -4.72
C GLU A 213 22.89 -18.16 -5.59
N GLU A 214 21.96 -18.60 -6.42
CA GLU A 214 21.16 -17.71 -7.27
C GLU A 214 20.34 -16.73 -6.44
N ILE A 215 19.71 -17.17 -5.36
CA ILE A 215 18.94 -16.30 -4.46
C ILE A 215 19.84 -15.22 -3.88
N VAL A 216 20.92 -15.58 -3.20
CA VAL A 216 21.74 -14.59 -2.45
C VAL A 216 22.50 -13.62 -3.35
N THR A 217 22.68 -13.97 -4.62
CA THR A 217 23.35 -13.11 -5.61
C THR A 217 22.39 -12.32 -6.49
N MET A 218 21.08 -12.54 -6.36
CA MET A 218 20.05 -11.90 -7.21
C MET A 218 20.04 -10.38 -7.06
N PRO A 219 20.38 -9.62 -8.12
CA PRO A 219 20.40 -8.16 -8.08
C PRO A 219 19.01 -7.57 -7.82
N ASN A 220 18.98 -6.44 -7.14
CA ASN A 220 17.77 -5.67 -6.77
C ASN A 220 16.81 -6.34 -5.78
N TYR A 221 17.04 -7.61 -5.42
CA TYR A 221 16.18 -8.36 -4.49
C TYR A 221 16.92 -8.82 -3.24
N PHE A 222 18.04 -9.55 -3.40
CA PHE A 222 18.70 -10.22 -2.28
C PHE A 222 20.20 -9.87 -2.14
N ALA A 223 20.89 -9.52 -3.23
CA ALA A 223 22.34 -9.29 -3.22
C ALA A 223 22.81 -8.22 -2.20
N ASP A 224 21.97 -7.23 -1.90
CA ASP A 224 22.27 -6.15 -0.97
C ASP A 224 21.82 -6.44 0.47
N TYR A 225 21.43 -7.69 0.79
CA TYR A 225 20.89 -8.07 2.09
C TYR A 225 21.55 -9.33 2.65
N ASP A 226 21.51 -9.46 3.97
CA ASP A 226 21.76 -10.73 4.63
C ASP A 226 20.49 -11.59 4.54
N THR A 227 20.61 -12.73 3.86
CA THR A 227 19.50 -13.59 3.51
C THR A 227 19.63 -14.96 4.14
N THR A 228 18.60 -15.36 4.91
CA THR A 228 18.46 -16.73 5.44
C THR A 228 17.45 -17.49 4.59
N ILE A 229 17.79 -18.72 4.20
CA ILE A 229 16.95 -19.56 3.32
C ILE A 229 16.60 -20.86 4.06
N HIS A 230 15.29 -21.11 4.18
CA HIS A 230 14.72 -22.34 4.73
C HIS A 230 14.07 -23.15 3.61
N VAL A 231 14.51 -24.40 3.43
CA VAL A 231 13.83 -25.35 2.55
C VAL A 231 12.78 -26.09 3.39
N ILE A 232 11.52 -25.99 2.99
CA ILE A 232 10.38 -26.54 3.71
C ILE A 232 9.45 -27.32 2.78
N SER A 233 8.50 -28.06 3.35
CA SER A 233 7.48 -28.74 2.58
C SER A 233 6.38 -27.77 2.11
N GLN A 234 5.65 -28.15 1.05
CA GLN A 234 4.49 -27.39 0.58
C GLN A 234 3.38 -27.33 1.66
N GLU A 235 3.22 -28.39 2.45
CA GLU A 235 2.27 -28.43 3.57
C GLU A 235 2.61 -27.37 4.62
N GLU A 236 3.87 -27.28 5.01
CA GLU A 236 4.35 -26.29 5.98
C GLU A 236 4.19 -24.88 5.45
N LEU A 237 4.57 -24.62 4.19
CA LEU A 237 4.39 -23.33 3.57
C LEU A 237 2.92 -22.91 3.55
N ASN A 238 2.01 -23.83 3.17
CA ASN A 238 0.58 -23.57 3.16
C ASN A 238 0.00 -23.29 4.54
N LYS A 239 0.49 -23.98 5.56
CA LYS A 239 -0.01 -23.84 6.94
C LYS A 239 0.49 -22.58 7.62
N ASN A 240 1.77 -22.23 7.42
CA ASN A 240 2.45 -21.23 8.25
C ASN A 240 2.79 -19.93 7.50
N HIS A 241 2.80 -19.92 6.16
CA HIS A 241 3.36 -18.83 5.36
C HIS A 241 2.44 -18.29 4.25
N LYS A 242 1.13 -18.63 4.27
CA LYS A 242 0.14 -18.11 3.30
C LYS A 242 -0.54 -16.81 3.73
N ALA A 243 -0.45 -16.44 5.00
CA ALA A 243 -0.90 -15.13 5.45
C ALA A 243 0.02 -14.03 4.87
N ALA A 244 -0.49 -12.83 4.78
CA ALA A 244 0.26 -11.68 4.29
C ALA A 244 0.43 -10.60 5.37
N PRO A 245 1.01 -10.93 6.55
CA PRO A 245 1.30 -9.93 7.57
C PRO A 245 2.33 -8.94 7.04
N HIS A 246 2.22 -7.70 7.48
CA HIS A 246 3.20 -6.68 7.16
C HIS A 246 3.22 -5.61 8.26
N GLY A 247 3.84 -4.49 7.96
CA GLY A 247 3.93 -3.33 8.83
C GLY A 247 5.32 -2.70 8.77
N GLY A 248 5.63 -1.95 9.78
CA GLY A 248 6.93 -1.30 9.88
C GLY A 248 6.93 -0.14 10.87
N THR A 249 8.04 0.57 10.86
CA THR A 249 8.28 1.71 11.75
C THR A 249 8.82 2.89 10.94
N VAL A 250 8.20 4.05 11.09
CA VAL A 250 8.82 5.33 10.78
C VAL A 250 9.42 5.86 12.07
N LEU A 251 10.72 6.03 12.10
CA LEU A 251 11.48 6.57 13.22
C LEU A 251 12.15 7.87 12.79
N HIS A 252 11.94 8.92 13.55
CA HIS A 252 12.63 10.19 13.34
C HIS A 252 13.33 10.59 14.64
N THR A 253 14.63 10.84 14.55
CA THR A 253 15.44 11.28 15.68
C THR A 253 15.97 12.67 15.38
N GLY A 254 15.84 13.59 16.32
CA GLY A 254 16.29 14.96 16.14
C GLY A 254 16.56 15.66 17.47
N VAL A 255 16.82 16.94 17.38
CA VAL A 255 17.05 17.80 18.55
C VAL A 255 16.19 19.05 18.50
N THR A 256 15.73 19.51 19.67
CA THR A 256 15.01 20.80 19.80
C THR A 256 15.94 21.95 20.17
N ASN A 257 17.16 21.63 20.60
CA ASN A 257 18.31 22.52 20.80
C ASN A 257 19.61 21.72 20.70
N GLU A 258 20.73 22.27 21.06
CA GLU A 258 22.06 21.62 20.93
C GLU A 258 22.19 20.27 21.64
N SER A 259 21.41 20.05 22.71
CA SER A 259 21.55 18.87 23.60
C SER A 259 20.27 18.08 23.85
N THR A 260 19.09 18.66 23.60
CA THR A 260 17.83 18.02 23.92
C THR A 260 17.35 17.13 22.79
N LYS A 261 17.56 15.83 22.95
CA LYS A 261 17.17 14.81 21.96
C LYS A 261 15.68 14.53 22.01
N GLN A 262 15.09 14.30 20.84
CA GLN A 262 13.70 13.93 20.65
C GLN A 262 13.60 12.76 19.69
N VAL A 263 12.61 11.90 19.91
CA VAL A 263 12.29 10.75 19.06
C VAL A 263 10.81 10.78 18.75
N ILE A 264 10.47 10.66 17.47
CA ILE A 264 9.10 10.43 16.99
C ILE A 264 9.07 9.05 16.37
N GLU A 265 8.17 8.22 16.83
CA GLU A 265 8.03 6.84 16.36
C GLU A 265 6.58 6.59 15.97
N TYR A 266 6.38 6.03 14.79
CA TYR A 266 5.09 5.55 14.31
C TYR A 266 5.23 4.10 13.87
N ASN A 267 4.52 3.21 14.56
CA ASN A 267 4.54 1.77 14.30
C ASN A 267 3.22 1.31 13.69
N LEU A 268 3.34 0.39 12.74
CA LEU A 268 2.20 -0.23 12.10
C LEU A 268 2.38 -1.76 12.08
N HIS A 269 1.39 -2.48 12.60
CA HIS A 269 1.33 -3.94 12.64
C HIS A 269 0.07 -4.40 11.91
N LEU A 270 0.23 -5.16 10.84
CA LEU A 270 -0.84 -5.58 9.95
C LEU A 270 -0.88 -7.10 9.86
N ASP A 271 -2.02 -7.69 10.20
CA ASP A 271 -2.28 -9.11 9.95
C ASP A 271 -2.53 -9.37 8.46
N SER A 272 -3.07 -8.35 7.76
CA SER A 272 -3.33 -8.41 6.32
C SER A 272 -3.01 -7.07 5.67
N ASN A 273 -1.91 -7.02 4.91
CA ASN A 273 -1.52 -5.85 4.14
C ASN A 273 -2.62 -5.37 3.16
N PRO A 274 -3.21 -6.24 2.30
CA PRO A 274 -4.20 -5.76 1.35
C PRO A 274 -5.49 -5.24 2.01
N GLU A 275 -5.94 -5.83 3.12
CA GLU A 275 -7.14 -5.37 3.81
C GLU A 275 -6.93 -4.02 4.50
N PHE A 276 -5.75 -3.81 5.10
CA PHE A 276 -5.44 -2.52 5.69
C PHE A 276 -5.30 -1.42 4.63
N THR A 277 -4.58 -1.69 3.54
CA THR A 277 -4.48 -0.78 2.40
C THR A 277 -5.88 -0.43 1.86
N ALA A 278 -6.76 -1.40 1.75
CA ALA A 278 -8.15 -1.20 1.34
C ALA A 278 -8.91 -0.25 2.28
N SER A 279 -8.73 -0.39 3.58
CA SER A 279 -9.35 0.52 4.58
C SER A 279 -8.85 1.95 4.42
N VAL A 280 -7.57 2.13 4.12
CA VAL A 280 -7.01 3.46 3.79
C VAL A 280 -7.64 4.02 2.52
N LEU A 281 -7.71 3.23 1.44
CA LEU A 281 -8.35 3.65 0.19
C LEU A 281 -9.80 4.09 0.39
N VAL A 282 -10.58 3.38 1.21
CA VAL A 282 -11.98 3.73 1.52
C VAL A 282 -12.06 5.07 2.26
N ALA A 283 -11.18 5.34 3.22
CA ALA A 283 -11.13 6.63 3.89
C ALA A 283 -10.82 7.78 2.91
N TYR A 284 -9.88 7.56 2.00
CA TYR A 284 -9.51 8.56 0.98
C TYR A 284 -10.56 8.67 -0.15
N ALA A 285 -11.35 7.63 -0.43
CA ALA A 285 -12.49 7.73 -1.33
C ALA A 285 -13.56 8.69 -0.79
N ARG A 286 -13.77 8.71 0.53
CA ARG A 286 -14.62 9.72 1.18
C ARG A 286 -14.09 11.13 0.96
N ALA A 287 -12.80 11.34 1.16
CA ALA A 287 -12.15 12.63 0.92
C ALA A 287 -12.27 13.05 -0.55
N CYS A 288 -12.04 12.14 -1.48
CA CYS A 288 -12.15 12.35 -2.91
C CYS A 288 -13.53 12.92 -3.30
N VAL A 289 -14.62 12.31 -2.81
CA VAL A 289 -15.99 12.78 -3.08
C VAL A 289 -16.27 14.13 -2.44
N ARG A 290 -15.76 14.38 -1.23
CA ARG A 290 -15.92 15.69 -0.55
C ARG A 290 -15.23 16.82 -1.30
N LEU A 291 -14.00 16.59 -1.78
CA LEU A 291 -13.29 17.54 -2.63
C LEU A 291 -14.05 17.81 -3.94
N ALA A 292 -14.58 16.76 -4.58
CA ALA A 292 -15.38 16.89 -5.79
C ALA A 292 -16.65 17.73 -5.56
N ASN A 293 -17.35 17.54 -4.44
CA ASN A 293 -18.51 18.33 -4.05
C ASN A 293 -18.17 19.81 -3.77
N GLU A 294 -16.94 20.09 -3.40
CA GLU A 294 -16.41 21.44 -3.22
C GLU A 294 -15.83 22.04 -4.51
N ASN A 295 -15.95 21.33 -5.65
CA ASN A 295 -15.37 21.69 -6.97
C ASN A 295 -13.84 21.85 -6.94
N GLN A 296 -13.16 21.14 -6.08
CA GLN A 296 -11.71 21.10 -6.01
C GLN A 296 -11.20 20.00 -6.94
N PHE A 297 -11.16 20.29 -8.25
CA PHE A 297 -10.77 19.30 -9.27
C PHE A 297 -9.27 19.22 -9.46
N GLY A 298 -8.76 18.01 -9.71
CA GLY A 298 -7.35 17.72 -9.93
C GLY A 298 -6.92 16.41 -9.27
N ALA A 299 -5.61 16.14 -9.35
CA ALA A 299 -5.01 15.05 -8.59
C ALA A 299 -4.55 15.53 -7.20
N TYR A 300 -4.63 14.63 -6.24
CA TYR A 300 -4.25 14.84 -4.85
C TYR A 300 -3.43 13.66 -4.37
N THR A 301 -2.58 13.90 -3.41
CA THR A 301 -1.90 12.89 -2.61
C THR A 301 -2.36 12.98 -1.16
N VAL A 302 -1.86 12.10 -0.31
CA VAL A 302 -2.11 12.18 1.14
C VAL A 302 -1.62 13.50 1.76
N PHE A 303 -0.68 14.22 1.11
CA PHE A 303 -0.16 15.48 1.60
C PHE A 303 -1.13 16.66 1.45
N ASP A 304 -2.07 16.55 0.52
CA ASP A 304 -2.97 17.65 0.12
C ASP A 304 -4.32 17.60 0.85
N ILE A 305 -4.60 16.49 1.55
CA ILE A 305 -5.92 16.20 2.09
C ILE A 305 -5.96 16.47 3.59
N ALA A 306 -6.79 17.41 4.02
CA ALA A 306 -7.00 17.69 5.44
C ALA A 306 -7.67 16.48 6.13
N PRO A 307 -7.20 16.07 7.34
CA PRO A 307 -7.72 14.89 8.05
C PRO A 307 -9.23 14.87 8.26
N LYS A 308 -9.87 16.03 8.38
CA LYS A 308 -11.33 16.15 8.51
C LYS A 308 -12.12 15.50 7.36
N TYR A 309 -11.51 15.38 6.17
CA TYR A 309 -12.18 14.77 5.01
C TYR A 309 -12.21 13.25 5.08
N LEU A 310 -11.35 12.62 5.88
CA LEU A 310 -11.22 11.18 5.98
C LEU A 310 -12.28 10.52 6.88
N SER A 311 -12.75 11.24 7.90
CA SER A 311 -13.66 10.68 8.91
C SER A 311 -15.13 10.70 8.45
N PRO A 312 -15.93 9.67 8.75
CA PRO A 312 -17.38 9.73 8.61
C PRO A 312 -18.04 10.63 9.67
N ILE A 313 -17.32 10.96 10.74
CA ILE A 313 -17.76 11.81 11.84
C ILE A 313 -17.64 13.29 11.44
N ASP A 314 -18.60 14.11 11.83
CA ASP A 314 -18.57 15.55 11.57
C ASP A 314 -17.45 16.26 12.35
N VAL A 315 -17.01 17.40 11.81
CA VAL A 315 -15.83 18.12 12.32
C VAL A 315 -16.04 18.67 13.73
N GLU A 316 -17.27 18.99 14.11
CA GLU A 316 -17.57 19.52 15.46
C GLU A 316 -17.38 18.41 16.50
N THR A 317 -17.92 17.23 16.22
CA THR A 317 -17.73 16.03 17.05
C THR A 317 -16.24 15.64 17.13
N LEU A 318 -15.51 15.65 16.00
CA LEU A 318 -14.07 15.38 16.00
C LEU A 318 -13.29 16.33 16.90
N ARG A 319 -13.60 17.64 16.88
CA ARG A 319 -12.97 18.62 17.77
C ARG A 319 -13.25 18.33 19.24
N LYS A 320 -14.47 17.91 19.55
CA LYS A 320 -14.88 17.62 20.93
C LYS A 320 -14.21 16.36 21.49
N GLU A 321 -14.03 15.35 20.64
CA GLU A 321 -13.60 14.01 21.08
C GLU A 321 -12.08 13.79 20.96
N LEU A 322 -11.42 14.46 20.00
CA LEU A 322 -10.02 14.22 19.69
C LEU A 322 -9.07 15.38 20.00
N LEU A 323 -9.59 16.57 20.34
CA LEU A 323 -8.82 17.73 20.79
C LEU A 323 -9.09 18.04 22.26
#